data_999282d5a0e98cd127e45169ddf0a550
#
_entry.id   999282d5a0e98cd127e45169ddf0a550
#
_cell.length_a   1.000
_cell.length_b   1.000
_cell.length_c   1.000
_cell.angle_alpha   90.00
_cell.angle_beta   90.00
_cell.angle_gamma   90.00
#
_symmetry.space_group_name_H-M   'P 1'
#
loop_
_entity.id
_entity.type
_entity.pdbx_description
1 polymer ?
#
loop_
_entity_poly.entity_id
_entity_poly.type
_entity_poly.pdbx_seq_one_letter_code
_entity_poly.pdbx_strand_id
1 'polypeptide(L)'
;MIRTPVCDLLQIKYPIALGGLGGGFTQPAMVAAVSDVGGFGALGCAGMSASQVTAASAAIRKITDKPFALNFLLFMIDEDAFAAALAEKPVGIALAWPRGDQDIK
;
A
#
# COMPACT_ATOMS: atom_id res chain seq x y z
N MET A 1 14.96 -2.01 -21.37
CA MET A 1 14.15 -1.73 -20.19
C MET A 1 14.93 -2.14 -18.94
N ILE A 2 14.92 -1.30 -17.91
CA ILE A 2 15.65 -1.59 -16.67
C ILE A 2 14.82 -2.53 -15.81
N ARG A 3 15.38 -3.69 -15.46
CA ARG A 3 14.79 -4.61 -14.49
C ARG A 3 15.77 -4.76 -13.34
N THR A 4 15.28 -4.64 -12.11
CA THR A 4 16.07 -4.70 -10.88
C THR A 4 15.57 -5.83 -9.98
N PRO A 5 16.36 -6.25 -8.95
CA PRO A 5 15.88 -7.27 -8.01
C PRO A 5 14.57 -6.90 -7.30
N VAL A 6 14.27 -5.62 -7.13
CA VAL A 6 13.02 -5.19 -6.53
C VAL A 6 11.81 -5.56 -7.39
N CYS A 7 11.97 -5.64 -8.71
CA CYS A 7 10.90 -6.09 -9.59
C CYS A 7 10.48 -7.52 -9.29
N ASP A 8 11.42 -8.41 -9.02
CA ASP A 8 11.13 -9.79 -8.65
C ASP A 8 10.51 -9.88 -7.25
N LEU A 9 11.05 -9.11 -6.30
CA LEU A 9 10.57 -9.07 -4.93
C LEU A 9 9.11 -8.61 -4.85
N LEU A 10 8.77 -7.56 -5.57
CA LEU A 10 7.43 -6.96 -5.54
C LEU A 10 6.50 -7.48 -6.64
N GLN A 11 6.99 -8.36 -7.51
CA GLN A 11 6.21 -8.93 -8.63
C GLN A 11 5.72 -7.86 -9.60
N ILE A 12 6.57 -6.88 -9.90
CA ILE A 12 6.27 -5.76 -10.79
C ILE A 12 7.16 -5.79 -12.04
N LYS A 13 6.70 -5.13 -13.10
CA LYS A 13 7.42 -5.08 -14.38
C LYS A 13 8.49 -3.98 -14.40
N TYR A 14 8.18 -2.83 -13.82
CA TYR A 14 9.03 -1.66 -13.80
C TYR A 14 9.40 -1.30 -12.37
N PRO A 15 10.65 -0.86 -12.09
CA PRO A 15 11.05 -0.47 -10.74
C PRO A 15 10.55 0.94 -10.39
N ILE A 16 9.25 1.13 -10.47
CA ILE A 16 8.57 2.40 -10.22
C ILE A 16 7.45 2.15 -9.22
N ALA A 17 7.42 2.91 -8.14
CA ALA A 17 6.41 2.82 -7.11
C ALA A 17 5.68 4.16 -6.93
N LEU A 18 4.37 4.08 -6.73
CA LEU A 18 3.59 5.22 -6.29
C LEU A 18 3.81 5.43 -4.79
N GLY A 19 4.11 6.65 -4.37
CA GLY A 19 4.11 7.00 -2.96
C GLY A 19 2.69 6.99 -2.40
N GLY A 20 2.50 6.39 -1.24
CA GLY A 20 1.20 6.44 -0.56
C GLY A 20 0.93 7.84 0.00
N LEU A 21 -0.15 8.46 -0.43
CA LEU A 21 -0.59 9.77 0.04
C LEU A 21 -1.87 9.61 0.86
N GLY A 22 -1.80 9.92 2.15
CA GLY A 22 -2.95 9.87 3.04
C GLY A 22 -3.99 10.95 2.75
N GLY A 23 -5.06 10.99 3.54
CA GLY A 23 -6.12 11.98 3.38
C GLY A 23 -6.99 11.80 2.13
N GLY A 24 -6.99 10.62 1.54
CA GLY A 24 -7.80 10.32 0.37
C GLY A 24 -7.17 10.73 -0.97
N PHE A 25 -5.90 11.15 -0.99
CA PHE A 25 -5.23 11.55 -2.23
C PHE A 25 -4.90 10.35 -3.13
N THR A 26 -4.45 9.21 -2.56
CA THR A 26 -4.29 7.99 -3.35
C THR A 26 -5.59 7.20 -3.34
N GLN A 27 -6.38 7.40 -4.36
CA GLN A 27 -7.65 6.69 -4.56
C GLN A 27 -7.40 5.26 -5.06
N PRO A 28 -8.30 4.29 -4.77
CA PRO A 28 -8.17 2.92 -5.29
C PRO A 28 -7.96 2.85 -6.81
N ALA A 29 -8.63 3.69 -7.58
CA ALA A 29 -8.46 3.74 -9.04
C ALA A 29 -7.05 4.14 -9.46
N MET A 30 -6.43 5.09 -8.76
CA MET A 30 -5.05 5.51 -9.01
C MET A 30 -4.06 4.39 -8.68
N VAL A 31 -4.23 3.76 -7.53
CA VAL A 31 -3.39 2.63 -7.10
C VAL A 31 -3.47 1.50 -8.13
N ALA A 32 -4.67 1.12 -8.53
CA ALA A 32 -4.89 0.07 -9.51
C ALA A 32 -4.28 0.43 -10.88
N ALA A 33 -4.40 1.69 -11.32
CA ALA A 33 -3.84 2.14 -12.59
C ALA A 33 -2.31 2.00 -12.63
N VAL A 34 -1.62 2.39 -11.55
CA VAL A 34 -0.16 2.25 -11.46
C VAL A 34 0.24 0.78 -11.45
N SER A 35 -0.46 -0.05 -10.69
CA SER A 35 -0.17 -1.49 -10.64
C SER A 35 -0.44 -2.17 -11.98
N ASP A 36 -1.50 -1.78 -12.65
CA ASP A 36 -1.94 -2.40 -13.91
C ASP A 36 -0.93 -2.17 -15.06
N VAL A 37 -0.27 -1.02 -15.10
CA VAL A 37 0.75 -0.75 -16.10
C VAL A 37 2.12 -1.36 -15.76
N GLY A 38 2.24 -2.05 -14.65
CA GLY A 38 3.46 -2.77 -14.26
C GLY A 38 4.32 -2.08 -13.20
N GLY A 39 3.85 -0.98 -12.61
CA GLY A 39 4.45 -0.35 -11.44
C GLY A 39 3.94 -0.95 -10.15
N PHE A 40 4.30 -0.34 -9.03
CA PHE A 40 3.84 -0.75 -7.70
C PHE A 40 2.95 0.33 -7.11
N GLY A 41 1.64 0.12 -7.15
CA GLY A 41 0.67 1.04 -6.57
C GLY A 41 0.72 0.98 -5.04
N ALA A 42 0.52 2.09 -4.36
CA ALA A 42 0.44 2.14 -2.91
C ALA A 42 -0.73 3.01 -2.47
N LEU A 43 -1.57 2.46 -1.58
CA LEU A 43 -2.67 3.19 -0.99
C LEU A 43 -2.22 3.84 0.31
N GLY A 44 -2.43 5.15 0.47
CA GLY A 44 -2.19 5.85 1.72
C GLY A 44 -3.33 5.57 2.71
N CYS A 45 -3.03 4.87 3.80
CA CYS A 45 -4.01 4.43 4.80
C CYS A 45 -4.03 5.31 6.06
N ALA A 46 -3.25 6.39 6.10
CA ALA A 46 -3.24 7.29 7.26
C ALA A 46 -4.64 7.84 7.53
N GLY A 47 -5.10 7.67 8.76
CA GLY A 47 -6.44 8.10 9.18
C GLY A 47 -7.59 7.19 8.80
N MET A 48 -7.34 6.07 8.11
CA MET A 48 -8.38 5.10 7.79
C MET A 48 -8.72 4.20 8.98
N SER A 49 -9.98 3.84 9.10
CA SER A 49 -10.44 2.77 9.99
C SER A 49 -10.20 1.40 9.37
N ALA A 50 -10.35 0.34 10.17
CA ALA A 50 -10.24 -1.04 9.68
C ALA A 50 -11.21 -1.32 8.51
N SER A 51 -12.46 -0.89 8.63
CA SER A 51 -13.46 -1.08 7.57
C SER A 51 -13.11 -0.31 6.30
N GLN A 52 -12.53 0.88 6.42
CA GLN A 52 -12.09 1.67 5.26
C GLN A 52 -10.92 1.02 4.54
N VAL A 53 -9.96 0.46 5.28
CA VAL A 53 -8.83 -0.29 4.69
C VAL A 53 -9.35 -1.51 3.92
N THR A 54 -10.24 -2.28 4.52
CA THR A 54 -10.83 -3.45 3.88
C THR A 54 -11.61 -3.08 2.61
N ALA A 55 -12.44 -2.04 2.68
CA ALA A 55 -13.23 -1.56 1.54
C ALA A 55 -12.35 -1.04 0.40
N ALA A 56 -11.30 -0.28 0.73
CA ALA A 56 -10.37 0.26 -0.28
C ALA A 56 -9.58 -0.86 -0.96
N SER A 57 -9.11 -1.84 -0.20
CA SER A 57 -8.40 -3.02 -0.75
C SER A 57 -9.31 -3.81 -1.69
N ALA A 58 -10.56 -4.03 -1.32
CA ALA A 58 -11.54 -4.69 -2.16
C ALA A 58 -11.80 -3.90 -3.45
N ALA A 59 -11.89 -2.57 -3.37
CA ALA A 59 -12.07 -1.71 -4.53
C ALA A 59 -10.90 -1.81 -5.50
N ILE A 60 -9.66 -1.84 -4.99
CA ILE A 60 -8.46 -2.03 -5.83
C ILE A 60 -8.53 -3.40 -6.54
N ARG A 61 -8.84 -4.46 -5.82
CA ARG A 61 -8.89 -5.83 -6.37
C ARG A 61 -10.00 -6.06 -7.38
N LYS A 62 -11.03 -5.23 -7.38
CA LYS A 62 -12.05 -5.25 -8.44
C LYS A 62 -11.55 -4.68 -9.76
N ILE A 63 -10.55 -3.79 -9.71
CA ILE A 63 -10.02 -3.11 -10.90
C ILE A 63 -8.81 -3.87 -11.45
N THR A 64 -7.94 -4.39 -10.56
CA THR A 64 -6.69 -5.06 -10.96
C THR A 64 -6.41 -6.29 -10.10
N ASP A 65 -5.76 -7.29 -10.70
CA ASP A 65 -5.20 -8.45 -10.00
C ASP A 65 -3.70 -8.26 -9.67
N LYS A 66 -3.14 -7.11 -10.04
CA LYS A 66 -1.72 -6.81 -9.85
C LYS A 66 -1.39 -6.45 -8.40
N PRO A 67 -0.12 -6.62 -7.98
CA PRO A 67 0.29 -6.33 -6.62
C PRO A 67 0.22 -4.83 -6.29
N PHE A 68 -0.09 -4.54 -5.04
CA PHE A 68 -0.09 -3.19 -4.49
C PHE A 68 0.32 -3.21 -3.02
N ALA A 69 0.66 -2.04 -2.49
CA ALA A 69 1.00 -1.85 -1.08
C ALA A 69 -0.06 -1.06 -0.34
N LEU A 70 -0.09 -1.25 0.97
CA LEU A 70 -0.82 -0.42 1.92
C LEU A 70 0.22 0.36 2.75
N ASN A 71 0.06 1.68 2.82
CA ASN A 71 1.04 2.57 3.46
C ASN A 71 0.46 3.16 4.75
N PHE A 72 1.23 3.12 5.82
CA PHE A 72 0.87 3.67 7.13
C PHE A 72 1.93 4.65 7.63
N LEU A 73 1.48 5.66 8.35
CA LEU A 73 2.33 6.56 9.12
C LEU A 73 2.37 6.06 10.57
N LEU A 74 3.53 5.64 11.01
CA LEU A 74 3.69 4.95 12.30
C LEU A 74 3.33 5.82 13.50
N PHE A 75 3.57 7.14 13.41
CA PHE A 75 3.27 8.04 14.53
C PHE A 75 1.75 8.18 14.83
N MET A 76 0.89 7.80 13.87
CA MET A 76 -0.56 7.88 14.02
C MET A 76 -1.26 6.58 13.60
N ILE A 77 -0.56 5.46 13.72
CA ILE A 77 -1.10 4.17 13.28
C ILE A 77 -2.28 3.74 14.15
N ASP A 78 -3.36 3.32 13.50
CA ASP A 78 -4.48 2.66 14.14
C ASP A 78 -4.23 1.15 14.08
N GLU A 79 -4.18 0.49 15.25
CA GLU A 79 -3.82 -0.92 15.31
C GLU A 79 -4.86 -1.83 14.64
N ASP A 80 -6.14 -1.49 14.74
CA ASP A 80 -7.20 -2.26 14.08
C ASP A 80 -7.11 -2.14 12.56
N ALA A 81 -6.84 -0.92 12.07
CA ALA A 81 -6.62 -0.69 10.65
C ALA A 81 -5.38 -1.44 10.13
N PHE A 82 -4.31 -1.46 10.91
CA PHE A 82 -3.10 -2.20 10.57
C PHE A 82 -3.35 -3.71 10.54
N ALA A 83 -4.07 -4.24 11.53
CA ALA A 83 -4.45 -5.65 11.56
C ALA A 83 -5.33 -6.02 10.34
N ALA A 84 -6.27 -5.15 9.96
CA ALA A 84 -7.07 -5.33 8.76
C ALA A 84 -6.21 -5.36 7.50
N ALA A 85 -5.20 -4.49 7.43
CA ALA A 85 -4.26 -4.46 6.30
C ALA A 85 -3.45 -5.76 6.20
N LEU A 86 -2.97 -6.29 7.32
CA LEU A 86 -2.27 -7.58 7.34
C LEU A 86 -3.18 -8.73 6.89
N ALA A 87 -4.45 -8.70 7.29
CA ALA A 87 -5.44 -9.70 6.91
C ALA A 87 -5.71 -9.71 5.39
N GLU A 88 -5.54 -8.58 4.71
CA GLU A 88 -5.69 -8.46 3.26
C GLU A 88 -4.53 -9.11 2.48
N LYS A 89 -3.44 -9.45 3.14
CA LYS A 89 -2.25 -10.09 2.55
C LYS A 89 -1.72 -9.34 1.33
N PRO A 90 -1.44 -8.03 1.43
CA PRO A 90 -0.82 -7.31 0.32
C PRO A 90 0.60 -7.81 0.08
N VAL A 91 1.15 -7.55 -1.10
CA VAL A 91 2.55 -7.90 -1.41
C VAL A 91 3.51 -7.13 -0.51
N GLY A 92 3.14 -5.92 -0.08
CA GLY A 92 3.95 -5.12 0.82
C GLY A 92 3.12 -4.16 1.66
N ILE A 93 3.66 -3.84 2.83
CA ILE A 93 3.18 -2.74 3.68
C ILE A 93 4.32 -1.75 3.79
N ALA A 94 4.04 -0.50 3.43
CA ALA A 94 5.00 0.59 3.54
C ALA A 94 4.79 1.34 4.86
N LEU A 95 5.84 1.46 5.64
CA LEU A 95 5.82 2.12 6.94
C LEU A 95 6.73 3.35 6.88
N ALA A 96 6.23 4.48 7.36
CA ALA A 96 6.97 5.74 7.36
C ALA A 96 6.75 6.50 8.66
N TRP A 97 7.69 7.37 9.00
CA TRP A 97 7.63 8.34 10.09
C TRP A 97 7.35 7.71 11.46
N PRO A 98 8.28 6.90 12.00
CA PRO A 98 8.09 6.32 13.32
C PRO A 98 8.16 7.40 14.42
N ARG A 99 7.45 7.14 15.51
CA ARG A 99 7.78 7.83 16.77
C ARG A 99 9.08 7.22 17.31
N GLY A 100 9.86 8.00 18.05
CA GLY A 100 11.14 7.52 18.58
C GLY A 100 11.03 6.37 19.59
N ASP A 101 9.83 6.07 20.09
CA ASP A 101 9.54 5.01 21.05
C ASP A 101 9.05 3.70 20.39
N GLN A 102 8.92 3.67 19.06
CA GLN A 102 8.42 2.48 18.34
C GLN A 102 9.55 1.54 17.92
N ASP A 103 9.37 0.24 18.16
CA ASP A 103 10.22 -0.81 17.62
C ASP A 103 9.64 -1.29 16.28
N ILE A 104 10.39 -1.05 15.22
CA ILE A 104 9.99 -1.40 13.84
C ILE A 104 10.84 -2.52 13.24
N LYS A 105 11.54 -3.29 14.08
CA LYS A 105 12.38 -4.41 13.64
C LYS A 105 11.57 -5.59 13.14
#